data_e02928aabdae9995e00c8ef5b4dd446d
#
_entry.id   e02928aabdae9995e00c8ef5b4dd446d
#
_cell.length_a   1.000
_cell.length_b   1.000
_cell.length_c   1.000
_cell.angle_alpha   90.00
_cell.angle_beta   90.00
_cell.angle_gamma   90.00
#
_symmetry.space_group_name_H-M   'P 1'
#
loop_
_entity.id
_entity.type
_entity.pdbx_description
1 polymer ?
#
loop_
_entity_poly.entity_id
_entity_poly.type
_entity_poly.pdbx_seq_one_letter_code
_entity_poly.pdbx_strand_id
1 'polypeptide(L)'
;TPCTDYVFSWEDCCRNAAITNIAAPGSTGLRVEATWNKAQADCDNSPAFSALPVPYICLNQLINYNHGGYDPDGDSLVYTMVQPLADATSTFTYNPPFTNTYPLTTPSGTVTFNSATGQLTMTPSGSSPLETTVLAIRIDEYRNDTLIGSVMRDIQVVVLNCNNLSPEIVGNDIQNMQGGNQLANNIVEVCPNSTLTFDVFGHDPDNNNLTIGSNISTVLPGGTFNQNMFTNDSGVIHISWTPTVNDTGTYVITVNMVDDACPVFGQEIG
;
A
#
# COMPACT_ATOMS: atom_id res chain seq x y z
N THR A 1 -19.55 -21.42 -26.24
CA THR A 1 -19.87 -20.66 -25.00
C THR A 1 -18.97 -19.45 -24.97
N PRO A 2 -19.47 -18.24 -24.77
CA PRO A 2 -18.61 -17.09 -24.57
C PRO A 2 -17.71 -17.34 -23.35
N CYS A 3 -16.47 -16.88 -23.41
CA CYS A 3 -15.58 -16.90 -22.27
C CYS A 3 -16.20 -16.04 -21.15
N THR A 4 -16.16 -16.55 -19.94
CA THR A 4 -16.71 -15.85 -18.75
C THR A 4 -15.60 -15.38 -17.83
N ASP A 5 -14.40 -15.98 -17.95
CA ASP A 5 -13.25 -15.65 -17.14
C ASP A 5 -12.14 -15.09 -18.04
N TYR A 6 -11.69 -13.90 -17.72
CA TYR A 6 -10.63 -13.21 -18.43
C TYR A 6 -9.41 -13.04 -17.55
N VAL A 7 -8.22 -13.23 -18.14
CA VAL A 7 -6.93 -12.92 -17.54
C VAL A 7 -6.22 -11.94 -18.44
N PHE A 8 -5.95 -10.77 -17.92
CA PHE A 8 -5.12 -9.76 -18.56
C PHE A 8 -3.73 -9.84 -17.92
N SER A 9 -2.70 -9.91 -18.71
CA SER A 9 -1.35 -10.05 -18.20
C SER A 9 -0.35 -9.23 -18.95
N TRP A 10 0.69 -8.83 -18.25
CA TRP A 10 1.90 -8.28 -18.83
C TRP A 10 3.09 -9.11 -18.39
N GLU A 11 3.97 -9.43 -19.32
CA GLU A 11 5.16 -10.24 -19.10
C GLU A 11 6.38 -9.55 -19.69
N ASP A 12 7.51 -9.68 -19.02
CA ASP A 12 8.81 -9.27 -19.52
C ASP A 12 9.90 -10.23 -19.01
N CYS A 13 10.99 -10.31 -19.74
CA CYS A 13 12.23 -10.92 -19.27
C CYS A 13 13.28 -9.80 -19.12
N CYS A 14 14.05 -9.76 -18.14
CA CYS A 14 14.17 -10.60 -16.96
C CYS A 14 14.22 -9.68 -15.73
N ARG A 15 14.12 -10.26 -14.53
CA ARG A 15 14.22 -9.48 -13.28
C ARG A 15 15.63 -8.93 -13.11
N ASN A 16 15.76 -7.90 -12.29
CA ASN A 16 17.04 -7.34 -11.92
C ASN A 16 17.94 -8.41 -11.27
N ALA A 17 19.13 -8.62 -11.84
CA ALA A 17 20.09 -9.61 -11.34
C ALA A 17 20.59 -9.33 -9.92
N ALA A 18 20.39 -8.12 -9.39
CA ALA A 18 20.75 -7.75 -8.02
C ALA A 18 19.77 -8.27 -6.95
N ILE A 19 18.61 -8.81 -7.34
CA ILE A 19 17.64 -9.36 -6.39
C ILE A 19 18.24 -10.54 -5.65
N THR A 20 18.15 -10.53 -4.33
CA THR A 20 18.82 -11.48 -3.44
C THR A 20 17.90 -12.56 -2.87
N ASN A 21 16.59 -12.29 -2.80
CA ASN A 21 15.63 -13.19 -2.17
C ASN A 21 15.08 -14.29 -3.09
N ILE A 22 15.45 -14.32 -4.37
CA ILE A 22 15.03 -15.36 -5.31
C ILE A 22 16.22 -16.01 -6.01
N ALA A 23 16.04 -17.22 -6.51
CA ALA A 23 17.03 -17.94 -7.27
C ALA A 23 17.13 -17.40 -8.71
N ALA A 24 18.35 -17.21 -9.20
CA ALA A 24 18.67 -16.84 -10.58
C ALA A 24 17.81 -15.67 -11.15
N PRO A 25 17.72 -14.52 -10.48
CA PRO A 25 16.80 -13.44 -10.87
C PRO A 25 17.04 -12.94 -12.29
N GLY A 26 18.29 -12.83 -12.74
CA GLY A 26 18.64 -12.35 -14.08
C GLY A 26 18.20 -13.28 -15.24
N SER A 27 17.65 -14.46 -14.93
CA SER A 27 17.04 -15.38 -15.90
C SER A 27 15.59 -15.74 -15.54
N THR A 28 15.02 -15.05 -14.57
CA THR A 28 13.63 -15.24 -14.12
C THR A 28 12.75 -14.14 -14.71
N GLY A 29 11.64 -14.51 -15.32
CA GLY A 29 10.67 -13.57 -15.89
C GLY A 29 9.93 -12.76 -14.83
N LEU A 30 9.23 -11.74 -15.28
CA LEU A 30 8.30 -10.91 -14.53
C LEU A 30 6.94 -10.99 -15.20
N ARG A 31 5.93 -11.39 -14.46
CA ARG A 31 4.53 -11.37 -14.91
C ARG A 31 3.66 -10.73 -13.84
N VAL A 32 2.73 -9.88 -14.24
CA VAL A 32 1.63 -9.38 -13.43
C VAL A 32 0.32 -9.67 -14.12
N GLU A 33 -0.74 -9.88 -13.35
CA GLU A 33 -2.05 -10.26 -13.84
C GLU A 33 -3.16 -9.42 -13.23
N ALA A 34 -4.22 -9.25 -14.02
CA ALA A 34 -5.55 -8.87 -13.56
C ALA A 34 -6.55 -9.92 -14.07
N THR A 35 -7.52 -10.27 -13.25
CA THR A 35 -8.58 -11.21 -13.61
C THR A 35 -9.94 -10.54 -13.56
N TRP A 36 -10.85 -10.99 -14.41
CA TRP A 36 -12.24 -10.54 -14.40
C TRP A 36 -13.18 -11.71 -14.71
N ASN A 37 -14.12 -11.94 -13.79
CA ASN A 37 -15.17 -12.94 -13.97
C ASN A 37 -16.46 -12.27 -14.46
N LYS A 38 -16.61 -12.20 -15.78
CA LYS A 38 -17.76 -11.61 -16.44
C LYS A 38 -19.10 -12.31 -16.09
N ALA A 39 -19.07 -13.58 -15.70
CA ALA A 39 -20.29 -14.29 -15.32
C ALA A 39 -20.85 -13.78 -14.00
N GLN A 40 -20.03 -13.22 -13.14
CA GLN A 40 -20.41 -12.66 -11.83
C GLN A 40 -20.62 -11.15 -11.89
N ALA A 41 -19.91 -10.44 -12.78
CA ALA A 41 -20.03 -9.00 -12.98
C ALA A 41 -19.95 -8.67 -14.48
N ASP A 42 -21.07 -8.29 -15.09
CA ASP A 42 -21.13 -7.94 -16.53
C ASP A 42 -20.36 -6.66 -16.86
N CYS A 43 -20.32 -5.71 -15.91
CA CYS A 43 -19.56 -4.47 -15.97
C CYS A 43 -18.80 -4.31 -14.66
N ASP A 44 -17.55 -3.88 -14.78
CA ASP A 44 -16.62 -3.78 -13.67
C ASP A 44 -15.47 -2.84 -13.98
N ASN A 45 -15.05 -2.04 -12.99
CA ASN A 45 -13.83 -1.29 -13.02
C ASN A 45 -12.88 -1.92 -12.00
N SER A 46 -11.82 -2.55 -12.47
CA SER A 46 -10.86 -3.23 -11.60
C SER A 46 -10.30 -2.32 -10.50
N PRO A 47 -9.92 -2.89 -9.36
CA PRO A 47 -9.21 -2.18 -8.31
C PRO A 47 -7.94 -1.47 -8.84
N ALA A 48 -7.65 -0.32 -8.28
CA ALA A 48 -6.47 0.47 -8.62
C ALA A 48 -5.63 0.78 -7.38
N PHE A 49 -4.37 1.18 -7.60
CA PHE A 49 -3.44 1.56 -6.55
C PHE A 49 -3.18 3.07 -6.61
N SER A 50 -3.52 3.80 -5.57
CA SER A 50 -3.29 5.24 -5.48
C SER A 50 -1.87 5.59 -5.00
N ALA A 51 -1.21 4.70 -4.25
CA ALA A 51 0.16 4.92 -3.77
C ALA A 51 1.20 4.39 -4.77
N LEU A 52 2.27 5.17 -4.98
CA LEU A 52 3.44 4.71 -5.72
C LEU A 52 4.23 3.69 -4.89
N PRO A 53 4.90 2.72 -5.55
CA PRO A 53 5.80 1.81 -4.84
C PRO A 53 6.94 2.58 -4.16
N VAL A 54 7.33 2.15 -2.95
CA VAL A 54 8.53 2.64 -2.26
C VAL A 54 9.71 1.77 -2.68
N PRO A 55 10.63 2.27 -3.54
CA PRO A 55 11.71 1.45 -4.08
C PRO A 55 12.90 1.30 -3.13
N TYR A 56 13.04 2.21 -2.17
CA TYR A 56 14.16 2.25 -1.22
C TYR A 56 13.64 2.30 0.21
N ILE A 57 14.22 1.48 1.08
CA ILE A 57 13.92 1.45 2.51
C ILE A 57 15.21 1.42 3.31
N CYS A 58 15.16 1.95 4.52
CA CYS A 58 16.34 2.10 5.36
C CYS A 58 16.49 0.96 6.35
N LEU A 59 17.71 0.48 6.50
CA LEU A 59 18.07 -0.56 7.46
C LEU A 59 17.78 -0.10 8.90
N ASN A 60 17.22 -0.99 9.71
CA ASN A 60 16.87 -0.77 11.12
C ASN A 60 15.83 0.34 11.38
N GLN A 61 15.09 0.76 10.35
CA GLN A 61 13.98 1.69 10.51
C GLN A 61 12.65 0.97 10.30
N LEU A 62 11.64 1.36 11.08
CA LEU A 62 10.28 0.90 10.90
C LEU A 62 9.74 1.51 9.61
N ILE A 63 9.21 0.67 8.74
CA ILE A 63 8.58 1.07 7.49
C ILE A 63 7.09 0.73 7.58
N ASN A 64 6.25 1.74 7.42
CA ASN A 64 4.83 1.59 7.18
C ASN A 64 4.55 1.94 5.73
N TYR A 65 3.98 1.00 5.00
CA TYR A 65 3.67 1.17 3.60
C TYR A 65 2.29 0.61 3.28
N ASN A 66 1.41 1.47 2.80
CA ASN A 66 0.12 1.07 2.26
C ASN A 66 0.12 1.24 0.74
N HIS A 67 -0.39 0.23 0.04
CA HIS A 67 -0.48 0.28 -1.42
C HIS A 67 -1.54 1.25 -1.93
N GLY A 68 -2.44 1.72 -1.05
CA GLY A 68 -3.53 2.63 -1.39
C GLY A 68 -4.48 2.02 -2.41
N GLY A 69 -4.80 0.75 -2.24
CA GLY A 69 -5.78 0.09 -3.10
C GLY A 69 -7.17 0.67 -2.90
N TYR A 70 -7.88 0.88 -4.00
CA TYR A 70 -9.27 1.31 -3.99
C TYR A 70 -10.02 0.73 -5.18
N ASP A 71 -11.32 0.62 -5.04
CA ASP A 71 -12.20 0.18 -6.12
C ASP A 71 -13.09 1.33 -6.58
N PRO A 72 -13.15 1.65 -7.90
CA PRO A 72 -13.97 2.74 -8.42
C PRO A 72 -15.47 2.48 -8.34
N ASP A 73 -15.91 1.23 -8.28
CA ASP A 73 -17.31 0.83 -8.17
C ASP A 73 -17.76 0.67 -6.71
N GLY A 74 -16.82 0.73 -5.75
CA GLY A 74 -17.05 0.60 -4.32
C GLY A 74 -17.13 -0.85 -3.84
N ASP A 75 -16.58 -1.78 -4.59
CA ASP A 75 -16.52 -3.20 -4.21
C ASP A 75 -15.55 -3.45 -3.05
N SER A 76 -15.80 -4.53 -2.32
CA SER A 76 -14.97 -4.90 -1.17
C SER A 76 -13.64 -5.50 -1.61
N LEU A 77 -12.54 -5.03 -1.02
CA LEU A 77 -11.19 -5.46 -1.35
C LEU A 77 -10.58 -6.31 -0.25
N VAL A 78 -9.90 -7.38 -0.64
CA VAL A 78 -9.10 -8.24 0.24
C VAL A 78 -7.68 -8.33 -0.31
N TYR A 79 -6.71 -8.02 0.53
CA TYR A 79 -5.30 -7.97 0.15
C TYR A 79 -4.58 -9.24 0.58
N THR A 80 -3.69 -9.74 -0.27
CA THR A 80 -2.88 -10.93 0.03
C THR A 80 -1.46 -10.74 -0.49
N MET A 81 -0.47 -11.02 0.35
CA MET A 81 0.91 -11.18 -0.11
C MET A 81 1.03 -12.51 -0.87
N VAL A 82 1.31 -12.43 -2.16
CA VAL A 82 1.39 -13.60 -3.03
C VAL A 82 2.81 -13.83 -3.51
N GLN A 83 3.07 -15.04 -3.99
CA GLN A 83 4.33 -15.33 -4.68
C GLN A 83 4.31 -14.63 -6.04
N PRO A 84 5.34 -13.83 -6.38
CA PRO A 84 5.45 -13.23 -7.70
C PRO A 84 5.50 -14.28 -8.81
N LEU A 85 4.99 -13.92 -9.98
CA LEU A 85 4.93 -14.81 -11.13
C LEU A 85 6.17 -14.64 -12.03
N ALA A 86 6.69 -15.75 -12.55
CA ALA A 86 7.74 -15.76 -13.57
C ALA A 86 7.18 -15.72 -14.99
N ASP A 87 6.11 -16.47 -15.21
CA ASP A 87 5.35 -16.56 -16.45
C ASP A 87 3.90 -17.02 -16.19
N ALA A 88 3.16 -17.40 -17.23
CA ALA A 88 1.76 -17.82 -17.14
C ALA A 88 1.53 -19.12 -16.34
N THR A 89 2.57 -19.91 -16.13
CA THR A 89 2.46 -21.27 -15.56
C THR A 89 3.34 -21.51 -14.36
N SER A 90 4.31 -20.63 -14.11
CA SER A 90 5.33 -20.81 -13.09
C SER A 90 5.50 -19.57 -12.19
N THR A 91 5.81 -19.87 -10.95
CA THR A 91 6.37 -18.93 -9.99
C THR A 91 7.88 -19.16 -9.91
N PHE A 92 8.60 -18.25 -9.31
CA PHE A 92 10.01 -18.47 -9.05
C PHE A 92 10.24 -19.15 -7.69
N THR A 93 11.48 -19.59 -7.45
CA THR A 93 11.89 -20.17 -6.18
C THR A 93 12.55 -19.11 -5.31
N TYR A 94 12.02 -18.91 -4.09
CA TYR A 94 12.70 -18.12 -3.09
C TYR A 94 13.97 -18.80 -2.58
N ASN A 95 14.99 -18.00 -2.32
CA ASN A 95 16.16 -18.46 -1.57
C ASN A 95 15.78 -18.58 -0.08
N PRO A 96 16.00 -19.72 0.58
CA PRO A 96 15.74 -19.80 2.02
C PRO A 96 16.54 -18.77 2.82
N PRO A 97 15.96 -18.12 3.85
CA PRO A 97 14.66 -18.43 4.47
C PRO A 97 13.44 -17.66 3.88
N PHE A 98 13.59 -16.95 2.78
CA PHE A 98 12.57 -16.06 2.25
C PHE A 98 11.32 -16.79 1.73
N THR A 99 10.20 -16.11 1.84
CA THR A 99 8.87 -16.53 1.35
C THR A 99 8.09 -15.29 0.90
N ASN A 100 6.88 -15.48 0.34
CA ASN A 100 5.99 -14.36 0.02
C ASN A 100 5.60 -13.51 1.25
N THR A 101 5.51 -14.10 2.44
CA THR A 101 5.20 -13.40 3.71
C THR A 101 6.44 -13.01 4.51
N TYR A 102 7.62 -13.40 4.07
CA TYR A 102 8.91 -13.04 4.64
C TYR A 102 9.90 -12.70 3.52
N PRO A 103 9.69 -11.57 2.81
CA PRO A 103 10.43 -11.27 1.58
C PRO A 103 11.85 -10.74 1.82
N LEU A 104 12.17 -10.27 3.01
CA LEU A 104 13.48 -9.69 3.36
C LEU A 104 13.84 -10.02 4.82
N THR A 105 15.12 -9.85 5.17
CA THR A 105 15.58 -10.11 6.53
C THR A 105 15.05 -9.08 7.51
N THR A 106 14.31 -9.55 8.52
CA THR A 106 13.76 -8.74 9.61
C THR A 106 13.93 -9.49 10.93
N PRO A 107 13.91 -8.82 12.08
CA PRO A 107 13.73 -9.49 13.37
C PRO A 107 12.42 -10.28 13.40
N SER A 108 12.39 -11.40 14.12
CA SER A 108 11.19 -12.25 14.21
C SER A 108 9.95 -11.45 14.62
N GLY A 109 8.87 -11.57 13.86
CA GLY A 109 7.59 -10.91 14.14
C GLY A 109 7.50 -9.43 13.74
N THR A 110 8.46 -8.90 12.98
CA THR A 110 8.42 -7.50 12.53
C THR A 110 7.85 -7.30 11.13
N VAL A 111 7.47 -8.38 10.41
CA VAL A 111 6.71 -8.28 9.16
C VAL A 111 5.25 -8.55 9.47
N THR A 112 4.42 -7.55 9.29
CA THR A 112 2.97 -7.67 9.41
C THR A 112 2.29 -7.18 8.16
N PHE A 113 1.18 -7.82 7.82
CA PHE A 113 0.36 -7.45 6.67
C PHE A 113 -1.11 -7.51 7.04
N ASN A 114 -1.82 -6.43 6.83
CA ASN A 114 -3.25 -6.35 7.10
C ASN A 114 -4.04 -6.65 5.81
N SER A 115 -4.73 -7.77 5.77
CA SER A 115 -5.51 -8.20 4.60
C SER A 115 -6.74 -7.35 4.31
N ALA A 116 -7.22 -6.56 5.25
CA ALA A 116 -8.36 -5.67 5.04
C ALA A 116 -7.95 -4.29 4.50
N THR A 117 -6.74 -3.83 4.80
CA THR A 117 -6.29 -2.48 4.43
C THR A 117 -5.12 -2.46 3.45
N GLY A 118 -4.41 -3.58 3.28
CA GLY A 118 -3.18 -3.65 2.50
C GLY A 118 -1.97 -3.04 3.20
N GLN A 119 -2.08 -2.67 4.49
CA GLN A 119 -0.97 -2.10 5.25
C GLN A 119 0.13 -3.14 5.46
N LEU A 120 1.34 -2.83 5.02
CA LEU A 120 2.55 -3.58 5.24
C LEU A 120 3.43 -2.83 6.24
N THR A 121 3.85 -3.51 7.31
CA THR A 121 4.76 -2.96 8.31
C THR A 121 5.93 -3.90 8.51
N MET A 122 7.15 -3.38 8.41
CA MET A 122 8.37 -4.17 8.54
C MET A 122 9.55 -3.30 9.00
N THR A 123 10.53 -3.95 9.63
CA THR A 123 11.81 -3.32 9.98
C THR A 123 12.93 -4.13 9.34
N PRO A 124 13.53 -3.67 8.23
CA PRO A 124 14.66 -4.36 7.62
C PRO A 124 15.81 -4.49 8.62
N SER A 125 16.45 -5.65 8.67
CA SER A 125 17.60 -5.89 9.53
C SER A 125 18.66 -6.71 8.79
N GLY A 126 19.80 -6.88 9.36
CA GLY A 126 20.89 -7.68 8.79
C GLY A 126 22.20 -6.92 8.71
N SER A 127 23.19 -7.58 8.14
CA SER A 127 24.51 -7.02 7.86
C SER A 127 24.77 -7.09 6.36
N SER A 128 25.69 -6.29 5.87
CA SER A 128 26.14 -6.31 4.45
C SER A 128 26.31 -7.74 3.88
N PRO A 129 25.99 -8.00 2.60
CA PRO A 129 25.46 -7.01 1.66
C PRO A 129 24.00 -6.67 1.93
N LEU A 130 23.63 -5.42 1.62
CA LEU A 130 22.24 -4.95 1.71
C LEU A 130 21.38 -5.71 0.71
N GLU A 131 20.15 -6.00 1.10
CA GLU A 131 19.24 -6.81 0.30
C GLU A 131 18.57 -5.97 -0.79
N THR A 132 18.41 -6.57 -1.96
CA THR A 132 17.45 -6.16 -2.97
C THR A 132 16.40 -7.27 -3.05
N THR A 133 15.16 -6.97 -2.76
CA THR A 133 14.12 -7.97 -2.60
C THR A 133 12.94 -7.70 -3.53
N VAL A 134 12.22 -8.75 -3.89
CA VAL A 134 10.94 -8.66 -4.59
C VAL A 134 9.83 -9.20 -3.70
N LEU A 135 8.70 -8.52 -3.75
CA LEU A 135 7.44 -8.95 -3.14
C LEU A 135 6.27 -8.64 -4.06
N ALA A 136 5.19 -9.38 -3.94
CA ALA A 136 3.99 -9.14 -4.71
C ALA A 136 2.74 -9.18 -3.82
N ILE A 137 1.78 -8.35 -4.21
CA ILE A 137 0.49 -8.23 -3.56
C ILE A 137 -0.60 -8.42 -4.60
N ARG A 138 -1.62 -9.16 -4.23
CA ARG A 138 -2.86 -9.29 -4.97
C ARG A 138 -3.98 -8.65 -4.19
N ILE A 139 -4.83 -7.90 -4.88
CA ILE A 139 -6.12 -7.43 -4.39
C ILE A 139 -7.17 -8.31 -5.05
N ASP A 140 -7.97 -8.99 -4.24
CA ASP A 140 -9.16 -9.72 -4.64
C ASP A 140 -10.38 -8.81 -4.41
N GLU A 141 -11.22 -8.71 -5.43
CA GLU A 141 -12.40 -7.84 -5.48
C GLU A 141 -13.67 -8.65 -5.32
N TYR A 142 -14.53 -8.20 -4.39
CA TYR A 142 -15.76 -8.90 -4.03
C TYR A 142 -16.98 -7.99 -4.13
N ARG A 143 -17.98 -8.43 -4.89
CA ARG A 143 -19.32 -7.82 -4.98
C ARG A 143 -20.34 -8.78 -4.40
N ASN A 144 -21.05 -8.36 -3.34
CA ASN A 144 -22.02 -9.21 -2.61
C ASN A 144 -21.40 -10.57 -2.20
N ASP A 145 -20.23 -10.53 -1.56
CA ASP A 145 -19.45 -11.70 -1.10
C ASP A 145 -19.01 -12.66 -2.23
N THR A 146 -19.13 -12.26 -3.49
CA THR A 146 -18.70 -13.06 -4.64
C THR A 146 -17.45 -12.44 -5.25
N LEU A 147 -16.40 -13.27 -5.43
CA LEU A 147 -15.17 -12.86 -6.11
C LEU A 147 -15.47 -12.57 -7.58
N ILE A 148 -15.24 -11.34 -8.01
CA ILE A 148 -15.51 -10.88 -9.38
C ILE A 148 -14.23 -10.57 -10.16
N GLY A 149 -13.16 -10.20 -9.49
CA GLY A 149 -11.90 -9.86 -10.13
C GLY A 149 -10.71 -9.89 -9.18
N SER A 150 -9.55 -9.65 -9.72
CA SER A 150 -8.33 -9.41 -8.94
C SER A 150 -7.33 -8.59 -9.74
N VAL A 151 -6.46 -7.89 -9.04
CA VAL A 151 -5.32 -7.19 -9.64
C VAL A 151 -4.06 -7.47 -8.82
N MET A 152 -2.92 -7.60 -9.50
CA MET A 152 -1.64 -7.90 -8.88
C MET A 152 -0.64 -6.75 -9.08
N ARG A 153 0.16 -6.49 -8.06
CA ARG A 153 1.32 -5.60 -8.10
C ARG A 153 2.56 -6.37 -7.66
N ASP A 154 3.63 -6.24 -8.42
CA ASP A 154 4.95 -6.79 -8.13
C ASP A 154 5.92 -5.62 -7.97
N ILE A 155 6.66 -5.57 -6.87
CA ILE A 155 7.58 -4.47 -6.56
C ILE A 155 8.95 -5.00 -6.15
N GLN A 156 9.98 -4.27 -6.56
CA GLN A 156 11.33 -4.45 -6.07
C GLN A 156 11.64 -3.39 -5.01
N VAL A 157 12.21 -3.81 -3.91
CA VAL A 157 12.63 -2.96 -2.81
C VAL A 157 14.13 -3.13 -2.57
N VAL A 158 14.84 -2.03 -2.39
CA VAL A 158 16.28 -2.00 -2.09
C VAL A 158 16.48 -1.52 -0.66
N VAL A 159 17.12 -2.33 0.17
CA VAL A 159 17.47 -1.96 1.53
C VAL A 159 18.78 -1.17 1.50
N LEU A 160 18.80 0.01 2.08
CA LEU A 160 19.94 0.91 2.13
C LEU A 160 20.38 1.18 3.57
N ASN A 161 21.62 1.55 3.74
CA ASN A 161 22.09 2.10 5.01
C ASN A 161 21.95 3.61 4.96
N CYS A 162 20.93 4.14 5.64
CA CYS A 162 20.59 5.56 5.64
C CYS A 162 21.02 6.21 6.95
N ASN A 163 21.33 7.50 6.87
CA ASN A 163 21.44 8.38 8.04
C ASN A 163 20.16 9.15 8.29
N ASN A 164 19.31 9.27 7.25
CA ASN A 164 18.01 9.92 7.31
C ASN A 164 16.99 9.01 8.02
N LEU A 165 16.16 9.57 8.86
CA LEU A 165 14.99 8.94 9.44
C LEU A 165 13.76 9.25 8.59
N SER A 166 12.86 8.29 8.43
CA SER A 166 11.60 8.55 7.73
C SER A 166 10.70 9.47 8.56
N PRO A 167 9.91 10.33 7.92
CA PRO A 167 8.84 11.06 8.59
C PRO A 167 7.90 10.12 9.32
N GLU A 168 7.19 10.61 10.32
CA GLU A 168 6.26 9.81 11.11
C GLU A 168 4.89 10.49 11.26
N ILE A 169 3.84 9.66 11.35
CA ILE A 169 2.51 10.10 11.78
C ILE A 169 2.54 10.23 13.30
N VAL A 170 2.35 11.45 13.78
CA VAL A 170 2.39 11.74 15.22
C VAL A 170 1.18 11.16 15.93
N GLY A 171 1.43 10.30 16.93
CA GLY A 171 0.39 9.68 17.74
C GLY A 171 -0.24 8.44 17.11
N ASN A 172 0.14 8.05 15.92
CA ASN A 172 -0.39 6.88 15.19
C ASN A 172 -1.92 6.80 15.19
N ASP A 173 -2.61 7.94 15.12
CA ASP A 173 -4.05 8.00 15.32
C ASP A 173 -4.70 9.21 14.64
N ILE A 174 -5.98 9.07 14.38
CA ILE A 174 -6.89 10.14 13.99
C ILE A 174 -7.10 11.05 15.20
N GLN A 175 -6.92 12.35 15.02
CA GLN A 175 -7.08 13.35 16.07
C GLN A 175 -8.20 14.34 15.72
N ASN A 176 -8.73 15.03 16.75
CA ASN A 176 -9.76 16.08 16.61
C ASN A 176 -11.01 15.66 15.81
N MET A 177 -11.37 14.37 15.86
CA MET A 177 -12.47 13.83 15.09
C MET A 177 -13.82 14.40 15.50
N GLN A 178 -14.67 14.71 14.51
CA GLN A 178 -16.06 15.13 14.67
C GLN A 178 -16.95 14.45 13.62
N GLY A 179 -18.20 14.26 13.94
CA GLY A 179 -19.26 13.82 13.02
C GLY A 179 -19.26 12.33 12.67
N GLY A 180 -18.34 11.55 13.22
CA GLY A 180 -18.25 10.10 13.05
C GLY A 180 -18.19 9.36 14.40
N ASN A 181 -18.10 8.05 14.32
CA ASN A 181 -17.87 7.16 15.47
C ASN A 181 -16.55 6.41 15.27
N GLN A 182 -15.59 6.61 16.14
CA GLN A 182 -14.30 5.92 16.09
C GLN A 182 -14.45 4.50 16.67
N LEU A 183 -14.25 3.49 15.84
CA LEU A 183 -14.38 2.08 16.24
C LEU A 183 -13.03 1.50 16.72
N ALA A 184 -11.93 1.99 16.15
CA ALA A 184 -10.56 1.69 16.56
C ALA A 184 -9.66 2.86 16.14
N ASN A 185 -8.38 2.83 16.47
CA ASN A 185 -7.46 3.95 16.26
C ASN A 185 -7.56 4.59 14.88
N ASN A 186 -7.61 3.77 13.83
CA ASN A 186 -7.65 4.23 12.44
C ASN A 186 -8.93 3.79 11.71
N ILE A 187 -9.99 3.43 12.44
CA ILE A 187 -11.27 2.99 11.86
C ILE A 187 -12.38 3.91 12.35
N VAL A 188 -13.03 4.54 11.39
CA VAL A 188 -14.15 5.48 11.64
C VAL A 188 -15.36 5.05 10.85
N GLU A 189 -16.50 5.10 11.50
CA GLU A 189 -17.82 4.93 10.88
C GLU A 189 -18.52 6.29 10.81
N VAL A 190 -19.15 6.58 9.68
CA VAL A 190 -19.93 7.82 9.49
C VAL A 190 -21.27 7.51 8.81
N CYS A 191 -22.33 8.13 9.29
CA CYS A 191 -23.66 7.99 8.67
C CYS A 191 -23.81 8.90 7.44
N PRO A 192 -24.58 8.50 6.43
CA PRO A 192 -24.90 9.38 5.30
C PRO A 192 -25.44 10.74 5.75
N ASN A 193 -25.04 11.79 5.05
CA ASN A 193 -25.38 13.20 5.30
C ASN A 193 -24.81 13.77 6.63
N SER A 194 -23.94 13.04 7.33
CA SER A 194 -23.16 13.58 8.44
C SER A 194 -21.77 13.96 7.94
N THR A 195 -21.28 15.14 8.31
CA THR A 195 -19.92 15.56 7.93
C THR A 195 -18.93 14.98 8.93
N LEU A 196 -18.06 14.11 8.45
CA LEU A 196 -16.87 13.63 9.19
C LEU A 196 -15.73 14.62 8.97
N THR A 197 -15.09 15.02 10.06
CA THR A 197 -13.80 15.74 10.01
C THR A 197 -12.82 15.12 10.99
N PHE A 198 -11.54 15.12 10.63
CA PHE A 198 -10.45 14.73 11.52
C PHE A 198 -9.11 15.26 11.05
N ASP A 199 -8.13 15.17 11.92
CA ASP A 199 -6.77 15.63 11.68
C ASP A 199 -5.78 14.46 11.73
N VAL A 200 -4.74 14.53 10.87
CA VAL A 200 -3.56 13.66 10.93
C VAL A 200 -2.32 14.56 10.97
N PHE A 201 -1.51 14.40 12.01
CA PHE A 201 -0.28 15.19 12.22
C PHE A 201 0.93 14.43 11.72
N GLY A 202 1.85 15.15 11.11
CA GLY A 202 3.12 14.63 10.62
C GLY A 202 4.31 15.42 11.14
N HIS A 203 5.42 14.72 11.34
CA HIS A 203 6.68 15.27 11.78
C HIS A 203 7.86 14.50 11.16
N ASP A 204 8.92 15.22 10.81
CA ASP A 204 10.20 14.66 10.41
C ASP A 204 11.21 14.75 11.56
N PRO A 205 11.74 13.59 12.05
CA PRO A 205 12.64 13.58 13.21
C PRO A 205 14.00 14.24 12.96
N ASP A 206 14.44 14.33 11.71
CA ASP A 206 15.70 14.94 11.31
C ASP A 206 15.56 16.42 10.95
N ASN A 207 14.35 16.98 11.06
CA ASN A 207 13.99 18.36 10.68
C ASN A 207 14.19 18.64 9.18
N ASN A 208 14.01 17.64 8.31
CA ASN A 208 13.95 17.85 6.87
C ASN A 208 12.61 18.47 6.47
N ASN A 209 12.54 19.07 5.28
CA ASN A 209 11.30 19.66 4.81
C ASN A 209 10.28 18.55 4.50
N LEU A 210 9.14 18.60 5.15
CA LEU A 210 8.08 17.62 5.04
C LEU A 210 7.05 18.02 4.00
N THR A 211 6.69 17.07 3.15
CA THR A 211 5.52 17.15 2.25
C THR A 211 4.50 16.13 2.69
N ILE A 212 3.26 16.56 2.91
CA ILE A 212 2.16 15.69 3.32
C ILE A 212 1.10 15.66 2.21
N GLY A 213 0.58 14.46 1.91
CA GLY A 213 -0.47 14.26 0.92
C GLY A 213 -1.46 13.19 1.35
N SER A 214 -2.54 13.02 0.59
CA SER A 214 -3.53 11.97 0.81
C SER A 214 -4.20 11.54 -0.49
N ASN A 215 -4.66 10.29 -0.54
CA ASN A 215 -5.47 9.78 -1.66
C ASN A 215 -6.96 10.10 -1.54
N ILE A 216 -7.38 10.87 -0.53
CA ILE A 216 -8.79 11.07 -0.18
C ILE A 216 -9.65 11.55 -1.35
N SER A 217 -9.15 12.49 -2.15
CA SER A 217 -9.89 13.02 -3.32
C SER A 217 -10.10 11.99 -4.44
N THR A 218 -9.30 10.91 -4.44
CA THR A 218 -9.43 9.81 -5.40
C THR A 218 -10.36 8.73 -4.87
N VAL A 219 -10.33 8.47 -3.56
CA VAL A 219 -10.97 7.33 -2.92
C VAL A 219 -12.37 7.68 -2.39
N LEU A 220 -12.55 8.88 -1.81
CA LEU A 220 -13.82 9.31 -1.23
C LEU A 220 -14.55 10.30 -2.14
N PRO A 221 -15.73 9.97 -2.70
CA PRO A 221 -16.50 10.91 -3.50
C PRO A 221 -16.81 12.20 -2.73
N GLY A 222 -16.29 13.34 -3.22
CA GLY A 222 -16.43 14.63 -2.56
C GLY A 222 -15.61 14.83 -1.29
N GLY A 223 -14.73 13.89 -0.96
CA GLY A 223 -13.77 14.02 0.13
C GLY A 223 -12.71 15.08 -0.18
N THR A 224 -12.32 15.85 0.82
CA THR A 224 -11.34 16.93 0.71
C THR A 224 -10.34 16.88 1.84
N PHE A 225 -9.15 17.42 1.58
CA PHE A 225 -8.18 17.70 2.64
C PHE A 225 -7.52 19.07 2.45
N ASN A 226 -7.10 19.66 3.56
CA ASN A 226 -6.31 20.87 3.58
C ASN A 226 -5.06 20.61 4.40
N GLN A 227 -3.91 20.99 3.86
CA GLN A 227 -2.62 20.88 4.53
C GLN A 227 -2.28 22.22 5.21
N ASN A 228 -1.79 22.16 6.44
CA ASN A 228 -1.23 23.30 7.16
C ASN A 228 0.12 22.91 7.76
N MET A 229 1.19 23.57 7.33
CA MET A 229 2.52 23.36 7.88
C MET A 229 2.73 24.34 9.06
N PHE A 230 3.19 23.79 10.20
CA PHE A 230 3.55 24.59 11.38
C PHE A 230 4.98 25.09 11.29
N THR A 231 5.86 24.21 10.83
CA THR A 231 7.28 24.43 10.53
C THR A 231 7.61 23.70 9.23
N ASN A 232 8.85 23.74 8.78
CA ASN A 232 9.24 23.03 7.58
C ASN A 232 9.12 21.49 7.75
N ASP A 233 9.31 21.00 8.96
CA ASP A 233 9.39 19.60 9.36
C ASP A 233 8.12 19.05 10.02
N SER A 234 7.10 19.89 10.24
CA SER A 234 5.89 19.50 10.97
C SER A 234 4.64 20.12 10.37
N GLY A 235 3.57 19.36 10.29
CA GLY A 235 2.31 19.83 9.73
C GLY A 235 1.13 18.95 10.07
N VAL A 236 -0.04 19.35 9.58
CA VAL A 236 -1.31 18.65 9.74
C VAL A 236 -2.06 18.59 8.42
N ILE A 237 -2.72 17.48 8.17
CA ILE A 237 -3.80 17.38 7.20
C ILE A 237 -5.12 17.42 7.95
N HIS A 238 -5.98 18.37 7.57
CA HIS A 238 -7.39 18.42 7.95
C HIS A 238 -8.22 17.71 6.89
N ILE A 239 -8.89 16.63 7.24
CA ILE A 239 -9.70 15.84 6.34
C ILE A 239 -11.18 16.14 6.59
N SER A 240 -11.96 16.25 5.52
CA SER A 240 -13.41 16.46 5.59
C SER A 240 -14.13 15.65 4.52
N TRP A 241 -15.20 14.95 4.91
CA TRP A 241 -16.04 14.19 4.01
C TRP A 241 -17.49 14.16 4.50
N THR A 242 -18.43 14.29 3.56
CA THR A 242 -19.87 14.16 3.83
C THR A 242 -20.44 13.11 2.89
N PRO A 243 -20.52 11.83 3.31
CA PRO A 243 -21.05 10.77 2.46
C PRO A 243 -22.53 10.97 2.16
N THR A 244 -22.95 10.53 0.98
CA THR A 244 -24.36 10.39 0.61
C THR A 244 -24.83 8.95 0.86
N VAL A 245 -26.11 8.67 0.65
CA VAL A 245 -26.64 7.30 0.73
C VAL A 245 -26.09 6.35 -0.33
N ASN A 246 -25.47 6.88 -1.38
CA ASN A 246 -24.84 6.09 -2.43
C ASN A 246 -23.38 5.72 -2.13
N ASP A 247 -22.80 6.33 -1.11
CA ASP A 247 -21.39 6.12 -0.72
C ASP A 247 -21.28 5.08 0.40
N THR A 248 -22.17 4.08 0.39
CA THR A 248 -22.12 2.98 1.36
C THR A 248 -21.02 2.02 0.98
N GLY A 249 -20.06 1.77 1.91
CA GLY A 249 -18.93 0.86 1.67
C GLY A 249 -17.82 1.06 2.68
N THR A 250 -16.71 0.36 2.46
CA THR A 250 -15.48 0.50 3.23
C THR A 250 -14.42 1.12 2.33
N TYR A 251 -13.84 2.21 2.78
CA TYR A 251 -12.82 2.95 2.06
C TYR A 251 -11.51 2.94 2.85
N VAL A 252 -10.40 2.73 2.16
CA VAL A 252 -9.05 2.84 2.74
C VAL A 252 -8.43 4.14 2.25
N ILE A 253 -8.33 5.11 3.15
CA ILE A 253 -7.61 6.35 2.87
C ILE A 253 -6.17 6.24 3.38
N THR A 254 -5.26 6.86 2.66
CA THR A 254 -3.84 6.91 3.03
C THR A 254 -3.39 8.34 3.21
N VAL A 255 -2.54 8.56 4.19
CA VAL A 255 -1.75 9.79 4.36
C VAL A 255 -0.31 9.47 4.02
N ASN A 256 0.25 10.20 3.08
CA ASN A 256 1.62 10.04 2.62
C ASN A 256 2.47 11.21 3.09
N MET A 257 3.57 10.91 3.76
CA MET A 257 4.55 11.88 4.25
C MET A 257 5.90 11.60 3.61
N VAL A 258 6.52 12.62 3.05
CA VAL A 258 7.81 12.51 2.35
C VAL A 258 8.69 13.69 2.77
N ASP A 259 9.93 13.42 3.14
CA ASP A 259 10.94 14.43 3.36
C ASP A 259 11.74 14.76 2.08
N ASP A 260 12.59 15.76 2.13
CA ASP A 260 13.46 16.17 1.03
C ASP A 260 14.94 15.76 1.23
N ALA A 261 15.19 14.78 2.09
CA ALA A 261 16.54 14.33 2.38
C ALA A 261 17.25 13.73 1.16
N CYS A 262 18.56 13.94 1.10
CA CYS A 262 19.43 13.38 0.07
C CYS A 262 20.53 12.50 0.70
N PRO A 263 20.97 11.41 0.05
CA PRO A 263 20.57 10.93 -1.29
C PRO A 263 19.30 10.07 -1.30
N VAL A 264 18.70 9.79 -0.16
CA VAL A 264 17.50 8.98 -0.01
C VAL A 264 16.49 9.74 0.86
N PHE A 265 15.34 10.04 0.29
CA PHE A 265 14.23 10.61 1.03
C PHE A 265 13.53 9.54 1.87
N GLY A 266 13.05 9.92 3.03
CA GLY A 266 12.20 9.10 3.88
C GLY A 266 10.74 9.18 3.41
N GLN A 267 9.99 8.10 3.59
CA GLN A 267 8.57 8.06 3.25
C GLN A 267 7.81 7.17 4.23
N GLU A 268 6.68 7.69 4.68
CA GLU A 268 5.68 6.99 5.48
C GLU A 268 4.34 7.03 4.73
N ILE A 269 3.66 5.88 4.60
CA ILE A 269 2.31 5.77 4.04
C ILE A 269 1.47 4.96 5.01
N GLY A 270 0.66 5.65 5.79
CA GLY A 270 -0.20 5.09 6.82
C GLY A 270 -1.69 5.20 6.51
#